data_31abe65de61000193dc5fe862cc277e9
#
_entry.id   31abe65de61000193dc5fe862cc277e9
#
_cell.length_a   1.000
_cell.length_b   1.000
_cell.length_c   1.000
_cell.angle_alpha   90.00
_cell.angle_beta   90.00
_cell.angle_gamma   90.00
#
_symmetry.space_group_name_H-M   'P 1'
#
loop_
_entity.id
_entity.type
_entity.pdbx_description
1 polymer ?
#
loop_
_entity_poly.entity_id
_entity_poly.type
_entity_poly.pdbx_seq_one_letter_code
_entity_poly.pdbx_strand_id
1 'polypeptide(L)'
;MLKNGHAPKTLLESLDTLVSKHHLLKHPFYKAWTEGQLSKAELGLYAEQYYQHVRSFPENLKQLAARTKSDRNLNSLVNENLAEELDATAPHPLLWRQFAQSLGVSDASLEDARPLPGIAALLDTYDEVAAQGSMTQAVAAFYVYEAQVPEIASQKISGLRRFYGITEPRALAYFAVHEEADVRHRAAWREWLVRQKNVDTVGVLCSAERGLKALWGALDAVYPQGCVSKN
;
A
#
# COMPACT_ATOMS: atom_id res chain seq x y z
N MET A 1 40.55 -19.03 -10.69
CA MET A 1 39.15 -18.92 -10.25
C MET A 1 38.89 -17.51 -9.77
N LEU A 2 38.38 -16.65 -10.63
CA LEU A 2 37.98 -15.29 -10.27
C LEU A 2 36.63 -15.39 -9.54
N LYS A 3 36.64 -15.12 -8.22
CA LYS A 3 35.39 -14.89 -7.48
C LYS A 3 34.79 -13.60 -8.02
N ASN A 4 33.67 -13.67 -8.70
CA ASN A 4 32.84 -12.52 -9.03
C ASN A 4 32.34 -11.90 -7.71
N GLY A 5 33.15 -11.03 -7.13
CA GLY A 5 32.77 -10.22 -5.99
C GLY A 5 31.80 -9.13 -6.47
N HIS A 6 30.50 -9.41 -6.41
CA HIS A 6 29.52 -8.31 -6.50
C HIS A 6 29.76 -7.35 -5.34
N ALA A 7 29.91 -6.08 -5.63
CA ALA A 7 29.92 -5.05 -4.59
C ALA A 7 28.65 -5.19 -3.74
N PRO A 8 28.73 -4.95 -2.41
CA PRO A 8 27.55 -5.04 -1.56
C PRO A 8 26.48 -4.06 -2.07
N LYS A 9 25.25 -4.55 -2.19
CA LYS A 9 24.11 -3.72 -2.61
C LYS A 9 23.92 -2.56 -1.64
N THR A 10 23.62 -1.40 -2.16
CA THR A 10 23.17 -0.27 -1.35
C THR A 10 21.84 -0.61 -0.65
N LEU A 11 21.50 0.15 0.39
CA LEU A 11 20.21 0.00 1.08
C LEU A 11 19.03 0.09 0.08
N LEU A 12 19.07 1.09 -0.81
CA LEU A 12 18.01 1.28 -1.80
C LEU A 12 17.91 0.14 -2.80
N GLU A 13 19.02 -0.35 -3.34
CA GLU A 13 19.01 -1.52 -4.24
C GLU A 13 18.46 -2.77 -3.54
N SER A 14 18.69 -2.89 -2.23
CA SER A 14 18.14 -3.97 -1.43
C SER A 14 16.64 -3.82 -1.23
N LEU A 15 16.15 -2.60 -0.94
CA LEU A 15 14.72 -2.30 -0.84
C LEU A 15 14.01 -2.51 -2.18
N ASP A 16 14.57 -2.02 -3.28
CA ASP A 16 14.04 -2.24 -4.64
C ASP A 16 13.97 -3.74 -5.00
N THR A 17 14.96 -4.52 -4.53
CA THR A 17 14.95 -5.99 -4.68
C THR A 17 13.80 -6.63 -3.89
N LEU A 18 13.53 -6.16 -2.66
CA LEU A 18 12.41 -6.63 -1.85
C LEU A 18 11.06 -6.28 -2.50
N VAL A 19 10.90 -5.04 -2.98
CA VAL A 19 9.71 -4.62 -3.74
C VAL A 19 9.51 -5.53 -4.94
N SER A 20 10.56 -5.72 -5.75
CA SER A 20 10.46 -6.61 -6.92
C SER A 20 10.09 -8.05 -6.55
N LYS A 21 10.66 -8.59 -5.47
CA LYS A 21 10.40 -9.96 -4.99
C LYS A 21 8.94 -10.14 -4.55
N HIS A 22 8.41 -9.18 -3.79
CA HIS A 22 7.08 -9.22 -3.18
C HIS A 22 6.07 -8.31 -3.89
N HIS A 23 6.30 -7.99 -5.16
CA HIS A 23 5.43 -7.06 -5.89
C HIS A 23 4.00 -7.59 -5.95
N LEU A 24 3.04 -6.77 -5.53
CA LEU A 24 1.65 -7.20 -5.37
C LEU A 24 0.99 -7.63 -6.69
N LEU A 25 1.40 -7.08 -7.84
CA LEU A 25 0.92 -7.55 -9.15
C LEU A 25 1.30 -9.01 -9.48
N LYS A 26 2.22 -9.61 -8.72
CA LYS A 26 2.53 -11.04 -8.81
C LYS A 26 1.56 -11.91 -8.01
N HIS A 27 0.78 -11.31 -7.13
CA HIS A 27 -0.20 -12.01 -6.31
C HIS A 27 -1.35 -12.57 -7.18
N PRO A 28 -1.83 -13.79 -6.92
CA PRO A 28 -2.95 -14.38 -7.66
C PRO A 28 -4.19 -13.51 -7.75
N PHE A 29 -4.52 -12.75 -6.69
CA PHE A 29 -5.61 -11.78 -6.70
C PHE A 29 -5.46 -10.74 -7.81
N TYR A 30 -4.28 -10.11 -7.95
CA TYR A 30 -4.07 -9.11 -9.00
C TYR A 30 -3.97 -9.71 -10.39
N LYS A 31 -3.48 -10.95 -10.52
CA LYS A 31 -3.54 -11.68 -11.79
C LYS A 31 -4.99 -11.90 -12.22
N ALA A 32 -5.82 -12.40 -11.30
CA ALA A 32 -7.25 -12.56 -11.54
C ALA A 32 -7.93 -11.22 -11.86
N TRP A 33 -7.55 -10.12 -11.20
CA TRP A 33 -8.03 -8.77 -11.49
C TRP A 33 -7.72 -8.35 -12.94
N THR A 34 -6.47 -8.50 -13.37
CA THR A 34 -6.01 -8.08 -14.70
C THR A 34 -6.50 -8.98 -15.82
N GLU A 35 -6.99 -10.18 -15.50
CA GLU A 35 -7.58 -11.14 -16.42
C GLU A 35 -9.12 -11.12 -16.39
N GLY A 36 -9.73 -10.30 -15.54
CA GLY A 36 -11.18 -10.21 -15.41
C GLY A 36 -11.84 -11.44 -14.81
N GLN A 37 -11.10 -12.20 -14.01
CA GLN A 37 -11.56 -13.46 -13.41
C GLN A 37 -12.20 -13.32 -12.04
N LEU A 38 -12.09 -12.14 -11.40
CA LEU A 38 -12.73 -11.88 -10.11
C LEU A 38 -14.23 -11.71 -10.31
N SER A 39 -15.01 -12.33 -9.45
CA SER A 39 -16.45 -12.07 -9.33
C SER A 39 -16.70 -10.69 -8.70
N LYS A 40 -17.91 -10.16 -8.91
CA LYS A 40 -18.34 -8.92 -8.24
C LYS A 40 -18.32 -9.04 -6.71
N ALA A 41 -18.59 -10.22 -6.18
CA ALA A 41 -18.53 -10.49 -4.74
C ALA A 41 -17.10 -10.43 -4.20
N GLU A 42 -16.11 -10.98 -4.92
CA GLU A 42 -14.69 -10.92 -4.53
C GLU A 42 -14.16 -9.48 -4.60
N LEU A 43 -14.54 -8.71 -5.62
CA LEU A 43 -14.22 -7.28 -5.70
C LEU A 43 -14.85 -6.49 -4.53
N GLY A 44 -16.11 -6.80 -4.18
CA GLY A 44 -16.81 -6.20 -3.05
C GLY A 44 -16.14 -6.53 -1.72
N LEU A 45 -15.79 -7.78 -1.50
CA LEU A 45 -15.07 -8.21 -0.29
C LEU A 45 -13.70 -7.50 -0.18
N TYR A 46 -12.96 -7.41 -1.29
CA TYR A 46 -11.71 -6.66 -1.31
C TYR A 46 -11.93 -5.18 -0.97
N ALA A 47 -12.94 -4.55 -1.59
CA ALA A 47 -13.24 -3.14 -1.34
C ALA A 47 -13.62 -2.88 0.13
N GLU A 48 -14.42 -3.77 0.74
CA GLU A 48 -14.82 -3.70 2.13
C GLU A 48 -13.63 -3.88 3.09
N GLN A 49 -12.87 -4.93 2.89
CA GLN A 49 -11.79 -5.30 3.80
C GLN A 49 -10.59 -4.36 3.70
N TYR A 50 -10.17 -3.98 2.50
CA TYR A 50 -9.03 -3.08 2.31
C TYR A 50 -9.35 -1.63 2.71
N TYR A 51 -10.63 -1.25 2.80
CA TYR A 51 -11.06 0.04 3.36
C TYR A 51 -10.50 0.26 4.77
N GLN A 52 -10.36 -0.79 5.57
CA GLN A 52 -9.80 -0.69 6.92
C GLN A 52 -8.36 -0.15 6.89
N HIS A 53 -7.57 -0.58 5.91
CA HIS A 53 -6.21 -0.05 5.70
C HIS A 53 -6.25 1.39 5.18
N VAL A 54 -7.09 1.68 4.19
CA VAL A 54 -7.21 3.04 3.63
C VAL A 54 -7.56 4.07 4.70
N ARG A 55 -8.51 3.76 5.60
CA ARG A 55 -8.89 4.69 6.67
C ARG A 55 -7.88 4.79 7.80
N SER A 56 -7.03 3.77 8.01
CA SER A 56 -5.99 3.77 9.05
C SER A 56 -4.70 4.47 8.59
N PHE A 57 -4.45 4.55 7.29
CA PHE A 57 -3.20 5.07 6.76
C PHE A 57 -2.92 6.53 7.16
N PRO A 58 -3.90 7.48 7.12
CA PRO A 58 -3.70 8.82 7.65
C PRO A 58 -3.35 8.85 9.15
N GLU A 59 -3.88 7.93 9.96
CA GLU A 59 -3.56 7.86 11.38
C GLU A 59 -2.11 7.41 11.60
N ASN A 60 -1.63 6.46 10.80
CA ASN A 60 -0.23 6.05 10.81
C ASN A 60 0.70 7.21 10.42
N LEU A 61 0.33 8.02 9.42
CA LEU A 61 1.06 9.23 9.05
C LEU A 61 1.05 10.28 10.17
N LYS A 62 -0.07 10.47 10.89
CA LYS A 62 -0.13 11.37 12.07
C LYS A 62 0.82 10.93 13.19
N GLN A 63 0.85 9.63 13.49
CA GLN A 63 1.77 9.06 14.47
C GLN A 63 3.23 9.32 14.06
N LEU A 64 3.56 9.07 12.80
CA LEU A 64 4.90 9.30 12.27
C LEU A 64 5.25 10.79 12.30
N ALA A 65 4.35 11.70 11.90
CA ALA A 65 4.55 13.15 11.94
C ALA A 65 4.84 13.66 13.36
N ALA A 66 4.15 13.12 14.37
CA ALA A 66 4.39 13.49 15.77
C ALA A 66 5.82 13.17 16.23
N ARG A 67 6.46 12.17 15.63
CA ARG A 67 7.80 11.69 15.97
C ARG A 67 8.92 12.33 15.14
N THR A 68 8.60 12.99 14.02
CA THR A 68 9.59 13.56 13.08
C THR A 68 9.95 15.00 13.36
N LYS A 69 9.46 15.63 14.45
CA LYS A 69 9.60 17.07 14.76
C LYS A 69 11.05 17.58 14.78
N SER A 70 12.02 16.71 15.09
CA SER A 70 13.43 17.05 15.11
C SER A 70 14.10 17.01 13.73
N ASP A 71 13.48 16.34 12.74
CA ASP A 71 13.93 16.29 11.35
C ASP A 71 12.94 17.08 10.49
N ARG A 72 13.25 18.33 10.21
CA ARG A 72 12.36 19.22 9.44
C ARG A 72 12.03 18.68 8.06
N ASN A 73 13.00 18.04 7.38
CA ASN A 73 12.78 17.51 6.03
C ASN A 73 11.81 16.33 6.05
N LEU A 74 12.03 15.39 6.97
CA LEU A 74 11.12 14.25 7.13
C LEU A 74 9.74 14.71 7.61
N ASN A 75 9.69 15.66 8.55
CA ASN A 75 8.44 16.20 9.05
C ASN A 75 7.60 16.86 7.93
N SER A 76 8.24 17.67 7.06
CA SER A 76 7.56 18.26 5.89
C SER A 76 6.99 17.17 4.99
N LEU A 77 7.80 16.20 4.60
CA LEU A 77 7.43 15.10 3.74
C LEU A 77 6.23 14.29 4.29
N VAL A 78 6.27 13.94 5.58
CA VAL A 78 5.17 13.20 6.22
C VAL A 78 3.89 14.04 6.26
N ASN A 79 4.00 15.34 6.58
CA ASN A 79 2.83 16.22 6.65
C ASN A 79 2.26 16.55 5.26
N GLU A 80 3.08 16.63 4.22
CA GLU A 80 2.61 16.79 2.83
C GLU A 80 1.78 15.57 2.40
N ASN A 81 2.31 14.36 2.63
CA ASN A 81 1.57 13.11 2.35
C ASN A 81 0.25 13.06 3.17
N LEU A 82 0.31 13.35 4.47
CA LEU A 82 -0.88 13.41 5.32
C LEU A 82 -1.92 14.42 4.84
N ALA A 83 -1.48 15.58 4.35
CA ALA A 83 -2.37 16.61 3.83
C ALA A 83 -3.09 16.14 2.54
N GLU A 84 -2.41 15.39 1.67
CA GLU A 84 -3.03 14.79 0.47
C GLU A 84 -4.04 13.70 0.86
N GLU A 85 -3.70 12.82 1.83
CA GLU A 85 -4.62 11.79 2.33
C GLU A 85 -5.92 12.37 2.91
N LEU A 86 -5.83 13.54 3.54
CA LEU A 86 -6.95 14.23 4.21
C LEU A 86 -7.42 15.47 3.47
N ASP A 87 -7.15 15.59 2.16
CA ASP A 87 -7.62 16.73 1.36
C ASP A 87 -9.11 17.01 1.60
N ALA A 88 -9.43 18.27 1.92
CA ALA A 88 -10.78 18.63 2.32
C ALA A 88 -11.84 18.43 1.21
N THR A 89 -11.40 18.38 -0.05
CA THR A 89 -12.27 18.22 -1.22
C THR A 89 -12.41 16.77 -1.66
N ALA A 90 -11.37 15.97 -1.45
CA ALA A 90 -11.27 14.60 -1.92
C ALA A 90 -10.44 13.70 -0.98
N PRO A 91 -10.81 13.56 0.31
CA PRO A 91 -10.06 12.69 1.22
C PRO A 91 -10.06 11.26 0.71
N HIS A 92 -8.89 10.60 0.76
CA HIS A 92 -8.72 9.27 0.18
C HIS A 92 -9.71 8.23 0.72
N PRO A 93 -10.08 8.20 2.01
CA PRO A 93 -11.14 7.31 2.49
C PRO A 93 -12.50 7.55 1.81
N LEU A 94 -12.85 8.80 1.46
CA LEU A 94 -14.08 9.10 0.72
C LEU A 94 -13.99 8.59 -0.73
N LEU A 95 -12.85 8.78 -1.39
CA LEU A 95 -12.65 8.28 -2.75
C LEU A 95 -12.76 6.75 -2.79
N TRP A 96 -12.20 6.05 -1.79
CA TRP A 96 -12.36 4.60 -1.68
C TRP A 96 -13.81 4.16 -1.47
N ARG A 97 -14.59 4.87 -0.63
CA ARG A 97 -16.03 4.61 -0.46
C ARG A 97 -16.78 4.70 -1.80
N GLN A 98 -16.45 5.70 -2.61
CA GLN A 98 -17.07 5.87 -3.94
C GLN A 98 -16.76 4.68 -4.86
N PHE A 99 -15.55 4.17 -4.82
CA PHE A 99 -15.20 2.92 -5.50
C PHE A 99 -16.00 1.73 -4.96
N ALA A 100 -16.05 1.53 -3.65
CA ALA A 100 -16.79 0.44 -3.02
C ALA A 100 -18.31 0.49 -3.35
N GLN A 101 -18.91 1.67 -3.33
CA GLN A 101 -20.30 1.90 -3.73
C GLN A 101 -20.56 1.49 -5.19
N SER A 102 -19.62 1.70 -6.11
CA SER A 102 -19.75 1.26 -7.51
C SER A 102 -19.84 -0.26 -7.65
N LEU A 103 -19.32 -1.00 -6.66
CA LEU A 103 -19.43 -2.46 -6.54
C LEU A 103 -20.69 -2.90 -5.81
N GLY A 104 -21.48 -1.96 -5.25
CA GLY A 104 -22.68 -2.24 -4.46
C GLY A 104 -22.41 -2.48 -2.97
N VAL A 105 -21.20 -2.16 -2.49
CA VAL A 105 -20.88 -2.20 -1.05
C VAL A 105 -21.45 -0.96 -0.38
N SER A 106 -22.18 -1.13 0.71
CA SER A 106 -22.78 -0.01 1.45
C SER A 106 -21.80 0.64 2.41
N ASP A 107 -22.04 1.91 2.79
CA ASP A 107 -21.24 2.58 3.82
C ASP A 107 -21.32 1.85 5.17
N ALA A 108 -22.47 1.30 5.52
CA ALA A 108 -22.64 0.49 6.73
C ALA A 108 -21.73 -0.75 6.70
N SER A 109 -21.67 -1.47 5.55
CA SER A 109 -20.76 -2.61 5.40
C SER A 109 -19.30 -2.20 5.58
N LEU A 110 -18.89 -1.05 5.05
CA LEU A 110 -17.53 -0.55 5.19
C LEU A 110 -17.16 -0.22 6.64
N GLU A 111 -18.10 0.40 7.39
CA GLU A 111 -17.85 0.80 8.79
C GLU A 111 -17.90 -0.38 9.75
N ASP A 112 -18.85 -1.33 9.55
CA ASP A 112 -19.10 -2.44 10.46
C ASP A 112 -18.21 -3.66 10.17
N ALA A 113 -17.48 -3.65 9.03
CA ALA A 113 -16.62 -4.75 8.64
C ALA A 113 -15.56 -5.06 9.70
N ARG A 114 -15.57 -6.29 10.19
CA ARG A 114 -14.48 -6.79 11.04
C ARG A 114 -13.31 -7.19 10.14
N PRO A 115 -12.09 -6.69 10.44
CA PRO A 115 -10.92 -7.06 9.66
C PRO A 115 -10.70 -8.58 9.65
N LEU A 116 -10.53 -9.17 8.47
CA LEU A 116 -10.03 -10.53 8.34
C LEU A 116 -8.62 -10.64 8.94
N PRO A 117 -8.17 -11.82 9.38
CA PRO A 117 -6.87 -11.96 10.06
C PRO A 117 -5.69 -11.35 9.32
N GLY A 118 -5.62 -11.49 7.99
CA GLY A 118 -4.56 -10.87 7.18
C GLY A 118 -4.68 -9.35 7.08
N ILE A 119 -5.91 -8.83 7.11
CA ILE A 119 -6.15 -7.36 7.17
C ILE A 119 -5.75 -6.82 8.56
N ALA A 120 -6.15 -7.51 9.64
CA ALA A 120 -5.76 -7.12 10.99
C ALA A 120 -4.22 -7.09 11.13
N ALA A 121 -3.52 -8.12 10.64
CA ALA A 121 -2.07 -8.16 10.65
C ALA A 121 -1.43 -7.03 9.83
N LEU A 122 -2.06 -6.59 8.73
CA LEU A 122 -1.62 -5.43 7.95
C LEU A 122 -1.74 -4.15 8.78
N LEU A 123 -2.90 -3.92 9.42
CA LEU A 123 -3.15 -2.76 10.27
C LEU A 123 -2.14 -2.69 11.41
N ASP A 124 -1.97 -3.79 12.16
CA ASP A 124 -1.03 -3.90 13.28
C ASP A 124 0.41 -3.62 12.84
N THR A 125 0.81 -4.13 11.66
CA THR A 125 2.16 -3.93 11.12
C THR A 125 2.47 -2.47 10.85
N TYR A 126 1.56 -1.73 10.20
CA TYR A 126 1.79 -0.33 9.87
C TYR A 126 1.61 0.58 11.08
N ASP A 127 0.70 0.26 12.01
CA ASP A 127 0.55 0.98 13.28
C ASP A 127 1.83 0.84 14.13
N GLU A 128 2.32 -0.38 14.33
CA GLU A 128 3.53 -0.64 15.11
C GLU A 128 4.75 0.06 14.51
N VAL A 129 4.94 -0.01 13.19
CA VAL A 129 6.11 0.61 12.54
C VAL A 129 6.04 2.14 12.58
N ALA A 130 4.85 2.71 12.46
CA ALA A 130 4.63 4.15 12.57
C ALA A 130 4.84 4.64 14.01
N ALA A 131 4.36 3.90 15.01
CA ALA A 131 4.42 4.28 16.41
C ALA A 131 5.78 4.01 17.07
N GLN A 132 6.46 2.90 16.74
CA GLN A 132 7.58 2.37 17.51
C GLN A 132 8.85 2.11 16.70
N GLY A 133 8.78 1.90 15.37
CA GLY A 133 9.95 1.66 14.52
C GLY A 133 10.93 2.83 14.57
N SER A 134 12.22 2.60 14.31
CA SER A 134 13.14 3.73 14.04
C SER A 134 12.64 4.53 12.82
N MET A 135 13.05 5.78 12.67
CA MET A 135 12.61 6.61 11.55
C MET A 135 12.96 5.95 10.20
N THR A 136 14.14 5.34 10.09
CA THR A 136 14.54 4.63 8.86
C THR A 136 13.73 3.37 8.62
N GLN A 137 13.31 2.65 9.65
CA GLN A 137 12.41 1.49 9.54
C GLN A 137 11.01 1.91 9.09
N ALA A 138 10.46 2.97 9.69
CA ALA A 138 9.15 3.50 9.31
C ALA A 138 9.17 3.98 7.86
N VAL A 139 10.08 4.87 7.49
CA VAL A 139 10.21 5.39 6.13
C VAL A 139 10.41 4.27 5.10
N ALA A 140 11.20 3.24 5.43
CA ALA A 140 11.39 2.11 4.52
C ALA A 140 10.10 1.30 4.30
N ALA A 141 9.29 1.09 5.35
CA ALA A 141 8.00 0.40 5.22
C ALA A 141 6.99 1.20 4.36
N PHE A 142 6.90 2.54 4.56
CA PHE A 142 6.07 3.40 3.72
C PHE A 142 6.59 3.44 2.27
N TYR A 143 7.90 3.58 2.08
CA TYR A 143 8.53 3.55 0.76
C TYR A 143 8.19 2.28 -0.04
N VAL A 144 8.35 1.09 0.54
CA VAL A 144 8.10 -0.15 -0.19
C VAL A 144 6.62 -0.39 -0.49
N TYR A 145 5.71 0.22 0.27
CA TYR A 145 4.29 0.26 -0.02
C TYR A 145 4.01 1.16 -1.23
N GLU A 146 4.33 2.44 -1.11
CA GLU A 146 4.02 3.45 -2.13
C GLU A 146 4.82 3.25 -3.43
N ALA A 147 5.97 2.56 -3.37
CA ALA A 147 6.75 2.22 -4.56
C ALA A 147 6.00 1.38 -5.59
N GLN A 148 4.95 0.66 -5.17
CA GLN A 148 4.18 -0.24 -6.03
C GLN A 148 2.85 0.37 -6.49
N VAL A 149 2.34 1.35 -5.73
CA VAL A 149 0.96 1.84 -5.87
C VAL A 149 0.67 2.45 -7.24
N PRO A 150 1.55 3.27 -7.88
CA PRO A 150 1.26 3.82 -9.19
C PRO A 150 0.95 2.76 -10.26
N GLU A 151 1.78 1.71 -10.33
CA GLU A 151 1.57 0.63 -11.30
C GLU A 151 0.32 -0.19 -10.97
N ILE A 152 0.09 -0.45 -9.68
CA ILE A 152 -1.11 -1.16 -9.22
C ILE A 152 -2.37 -0.36 -9.54
N ALA A 153 -2.36 0.95 -9.31
CA ALA A 153 -3.49 1.85 -9.59
C ALA A 153 -3.85 1.84 -11.07
N SER A 154 -2.85 1.95 -11.95
CA SER A 154 -3.01 1.86 -13.40
C SER A 154 -3.65 0.53 -13.82
N GLN A 155 -3.13 -0.59 -13.32
CA GLN A 155 -3.68 -1.93 -13.61
C GLN A 155 -5.12 -2.08 -13.09
N LYS A 156 -5.43 -1.52 -11.92
CA LYS A 156 -6.80 -1.52 -11.38
C LYS A 156 -7.75 -0.74 -12.27
N ILE A 157 -7.41 0.46 -12.68
CA ILE A 157 -8.23 1.29 -13.59
C ILE A 157 -8.48 0.53 -14.90
N SER A 158 -7.41 -0.03 -15.49
CA SER A 158 -7.52 -0.79 -16.73
C SER A 158 -8.46 -1.98 -16.59
N GLY A 159 -8.30 -2.79 -15.54
CA GLY A 159 -9.15 -3.95 -15.28
C GLY A 159 -10.60 -3.58 -15.02
N LEU A 160 -10.85 -2.55 -14.18
CA LEU A 160 -12.21 -2.07 -13.87
C LEU A 160 -12.97 -1.64 -15.13
N ARG A 161 -12.31 -0.89 -16.01
CA ARG A 161 -12.91 -0.45 -17.27
C ARG A 161 -13.16 -1.62 -18.23
N ARG A 162 -12.14 -2.47 -18.40
CA ARG A 162 -12.15 -3.51 -19.44
C ARG A 162 -13.06 -4.69 -19.13
N PHE A 163 -13.08 -5.12 -17.86
CA PHE A 163 -13.70 -6.40 -17.50
C PHE A 163 -14.92 -6.24 -16.59
N TYR A 164 -15.01 -5.15 -15.81
CA TYR A 164 -16.06 -4.99 -14.80
C TYR A 164 -17.05 -3.89 -15.13
N GLY A 165 -16.86 -3.19 -16.28
CA GLY A 165 -17.78 -2.15 -16.74
C GLY A 165 -17.82 -0.90 -15.85
N ILE A 166 -16.81 -0.71 -14.98
CA ILE A 166 -16.73 0.44 -14.08
C ILE A 166 -15.89 1.52 -14.78
N THR A 167 -16.57 2.55 -15.30
CA THR A 167 -15.96 3.60 -16.12
C THR A 167 -16.14 5.00 -15.55
N GLU A 168 -17.02 5.16 -14.56
CA GLU A 168 -17.35 6.45 -13.96
C GLU A 168 -16.13 7.05 -13.27
N PRO A 169 -15.79 8.33 -13.56
CA PRO A 169 -14.63 8.99 -12.96
C PRO A 169 -14.63 8.94 -11.43
N ARG A 170 -15.82 9.07 -10.81
CA ARG A 170 -15.98 9.01 -9.36
C ARG A 170 -15.55 7.66 -8.77
N ALA A 171 -15.86 6.56 -9.45
CA ALA A 171 -15.48 5.21 -9.00
C ALA A 171 -13.98 4.93 -9.18
N LEU A 172 -13.32 5.63 -10.07
CA LEU A 172 -11.90 5.46 -10.39
C LEU A 172 -11.01 6.50 -9.72
N ALA A 173 -11.59 7.51 -9.08
CA ALA A 173 -10.87 8.67 -8.56
C ALA A 173 -9.78 8.29 -7.55
N TYR A 174 -10.05 7.35 -6.64
CA TYR A 174 -9.04 6.86 -5.68
C TYR A 174 -7.76 6.37 -6.39
N PHE A 175 -7.93 5.58 -7.43
CA PHE A 175 -6.79 5.03 -8.16
C PHE A 175 -6.09 6.10 -9.01
N ALA A 176 -6.86 7.01 -9.62
CA ALA A 176 -6.30 8.06 -10.45
C ALA A 176 -5.40 9.03 -9.67
N VAL A 177 -5.78 9.42 -8.45
CA VAL A 177 -4.91 10.27 -7.61
C VAL A 177 -3.61 9.56 -7.23
N HIS A 178 -3.64 8.25 -6.99
CA HIS A 178 -2.47 7.47 -6.60
C HIS A 178 -1.52 7.14 -7.77
N GLU A 179 -1.98 7.19 -9.02
CA GLU A 179 -1.08 7.07 -10.18
C GLU A 179 -0.01 8.18 -10.20
N GLU A 180 -0.37 9.38 -9.72
CA GLU A 180 0.50 10.57 -9.76
C GLU A 180 1.14 10.87 -8.39
N ALA A 181 0.35 10.85 -7.32
CA ALA A 181 0.80 11.22 -5.97
C ALA A 181 1.96 10.33 -5.51
N ASP A 182 1.82 9.02 -5.63
CA ASP A 182 2.81 8.08 -5.11
C ASP A 182 4.12 8.06 -5.92
N VAL A 183 4.15 8.58 -7.13
CA VAL A 183 5.42 8.83 -7.84
C VAL A 183 6.25 9.87 -7.10
N ARG A 184 5.61 10.95 -6.58
CA ARG A 184 6.27 12.01 -5.81
C ARG A 184 6.66 11.52 -4.42
N HIS A 185 5.73 10.87 -3.71
CA HIS A 185 5.96 10.33 -2.36
C HIS A 185 7.11 9.33 -2.37
N ARG A 186 7.07 8.35 -3.26
CA ARG A 186 8.16 7.38 -3.44
C ARG A 186 9.51 8.03 -3.66
N ALA A 187 9.56 9.06 -4.52
CA ALA A 187 10.82 9.78 -4.80
C ALA A 187 11.33 10.50 -3.55
N ALA A 188 10.44 11.14 -2.79
CA ALA A 188 10.76 11.87 -1.58
C ALA A 188 11.24 10.94 -0.44
N TRP A 189 10.57 9.80 -0.21
CA TRP A 189 11.02 8.78 0.75
C TRP A 189 12.42 8.26 0.38
N ARG A 190 12.63 7.97 -0.91
CA ARG A 190 13.90 7.49 -1.45
C ARG A 190 15.03 8.49 -1.22
N GLU A 191 14.79 9.76 -1.52
CA GLU A 191 15.75 10.83 -1.32
C GLU A 191 16.13 10.99 0.16
N TRP A 192 15.14 10.91 1.06
CA TRP A 192 15.41 10.96 2.49
C TRP A 192 16.26 9.77 2.95
N LEU A 193 15.91 8.54 2.54
CA LEU A 193 16.64 7.31 2.90
C LEU A 193 18.11 7.35 2.47
N VAL A 194 18.42 7.87 1.27
CA VAL A 194 19.80 7.99 0.76
C VAL A 194 20.68 8.84 1.65
N ARG A 195 20.11 9.86 2.29
CA ARG A 195 20.85 10.81 3.12
C ARG A 195 21.19 10.27 4.51
N GLN A 196 20.60 9.13 4.91
CA GLN A 196 20.79 8.58 6.24
C GLN A 196 22.17 7.94 6.38
N LYS A 197 22.82 8.19 7.51
CA LYS A 197 24.14 7.64 7.87
C LYS A 197 23.97 6.67 9.04
N ASN A 198 24.87 5.70 9.13
CA ASN A 198 24.90 4.73 10.25
C ASN A 198 23.56 3.99 10.45
N VAL A 199 22.95 3.60 9.33
CA VAL A 199 21.65 2.92 9.33
C VAL A 199 21.81 1.46 9.78
N ASP A 200 20.94 0.99 10.67
CA ASP A 200 20.73 -0.43 10.90
C ASP A 200 20.06 -1.06 9.66
N THR A 201 20.89 -1.40 8.69
CA THR A 201 20.42 -1.95 7.39
C THR A 201 19.60 -3.21 7.58
N VAL A 202 19.98 -4.08 8.55
CA VAL A 202 19.25 -5.34 8.80
C VAL A 202 17.85 -5.05 9.34
N GLY A 203 17.74 -4.21 10.37
CA GLY A 203 16.45 -3.82 10.94
C GLY A 203 15.55 -3.11 9.94
N VAL A 204 16.11 -2.25 9.08
CA VAL A 204 15.37 -1.55 8.02
C VAL A 204 14.83 -2.52 6.97
N LEU A 205 15.65 -3.46 6.48
CA LEU A 205 15.21 -4.46 5.51
C LEU A 205 14.17 -5.42 6.11
N CYS A 206 14.33 -5.82 7.37
CA CYS A 206 13.34 -6.63 8.07
C CYS A 206 11.99 -5.90 8.19
N SER A 207 11.99 -4.61 8.53
CA SER A 207 10.78 -3.80 8.63
C SER A 207 10.08 -3.68 7.28
N ALA A 208 10.83 -3.36 6.22
CA ALA A 208 10.31 -3.28 4.86
C ALA A 208 9.72 -4.63 4.37
N GLU A 209 10.43 -5.74 4.57
CA GLU A 209 9.93 -7.05 4.17
C GLU A 209 8.69 -7.46 4.97
N ARG A 210 8.60 -7.10 6.26
CA ARG A 210 7.42 -7.33 7.09
C ARG A 210 6.21 -6.56 6.52
N GLY A 211 6.37 -5.29 6.16
CA GLY A 211 5.31 -4.51 5.52
C GLY A 211 4.84 -5.13 4.20
N LEU A 212 5.77 -5.53 3.33
CA LEU A 212 5.45 -6.20 2.06
C LEU A 212 4.71 -7.52 2.26
N LYS A 213 5.13 -8.34 3.24
CA LYS A 213 4.45 -9.61 3.58
C LYS A 213 3.07 -9.39 4.18
N ALA A 214 2.89 -8.33 4.97
CA ALA A 214 1.57 -7.97 5.51
C ALA A 214 0.60 -7.55 4.40
N LEU A 215 1.05 -6.75 3.43
CA LEU A 215 0.26 -6.41 2.24
C LEU A 215 -0.11 -7.65 1.41
N TRP A 216 0.84 -8.58 1.24
CA TRP A 216 0.58 -9.84 0.55
C TRP A 216 -0.44 -10.70 1.30
N GLY A 217 -0.27 -10.86 2.63
CA GLY A 217 -1.20 -11.63 3.48
C GLY A 217 -2.60 -11.02 3.57
N ALA A 218 -2.74 -9.70 3.41
CA ALA A 218 -4.04 -9.05 3.28
C ALA A 218 -4.77 -9.50 2.01
N LEU A 219 -4.06 -9.67 0.90
CA LEU A 219 -4.63 -10.21 -0.33
C LEU A 219 -4.95 -11.70 -0.22
N ASP A 220 -4.11 -12.50 0.45
CA ASP A 220 -4.41 -13.91 0.75
C ASP A 220 -5.70 -14.04 1.57
N ALA A 221 -5.96 -13.11 2.50
CA ALA A 221 -7.17 -13.13 3.33
C ALA A 221 -8.46 -12.87 2.54
N VAL A 222 -8.42 -12.02 1.51
CA VAL A 222 -9.59 -11.69 0.67
C VAL A 222 -9.69 -12.61 -0.57
N TYR A 223 -8.62 -13.32 -0.91
CA TYR A 223 -8.56 -14.23 -2.05
C TYR A 223 -7.77 -15.50 -1.69
N PRO A 224 -8.33 -16.36 -0.84
CA PRO A 224 -7.64 -17.56 -0.36
C PRO A 224 -7.39 -18.55 -1.49
N GLN A 225 -6.12 -18.94 -1.68
CA GLN A 225 -5.75 -19.98 -2.63
C GLN A 225 -6.25 -21.34 -2.13
N GLY A 226 -7.15 -21.97 -2.86
CA GLY A 226 -7.71 -23.29 -2.50
C GLY A 226 -9.24 -23.35 -2.48
N CYS A 227 -9.93 -22.22 -2.57
CA CYS A 227 -11.39 -22.17 -2.69
C CYS A 227 -11.88 -21.91 -4.13
N VAL A 228 -11.10 -22.28 -5.15
CA VAL A 228 -11.62 -22.28 -6.51
C VAL A 228 -12.53 -23.48 -6.62
N SER A 229 -13.81 -23.31 -6.28
CA SER A 229 -14.88 -24.23 -6.69
C SER A 229 -14.89 -24.23 -8.21
N LYS A 230 -14.31 -25.27 -8.80
CA LYS A 230 -14.57 -25.58 -10.22
C LYS A 230 -16.06 -25.91 -10.33
N ASN A 231 -16.87 -24.96 -10.73
CA ASN A 231 -18.18 -25.19 -11.31
C ASN A 231 -18.09 -25.09 -12.82
#